data_c32335bed3d4f4990e25a51e6ba6e44a
#
_entry.id   c32335bed3d4f4990e25a51e6ba6e44a
#
_cell.length_a   1.000
_cell.length_b   1.000
_cell.length_c   1.000
_cell.angle_alpha   90.00
_cell.angle_beta   90.00
_cell.angle_gamma   90.00
#
_symmetry.space_group_name_H-M   'P 1'
#
loop_
_entity.id
_entity.type
_entity.pdbx_description
1 polymer ?
#
loop_
_entity_poly.entity_id
_entity_poly.type
_entity_poly.pdbx_seq_one_letter_code
_entity_poly.pdbx_strand_id
1 'polypeptide(L)'
;ITLASAFAQAGKRTLLVDGDLGLANVDVQLGIAPETDLAAVIAGWVELDDAVTPVDGGAAGGGFDVLPGRSGSGALAELPPEEVARLAAGLSALALQYDQVVLDLGAGIEANCMRLARAADKALMVITDEPTSMTDAYAFIKVLRGYAPNVEPVICINQADTRAAGQRTYEAIARACQTFLGFRPHLAGIVMRDPKVRDAIRCQKTLISTD
;
A
#
# COMPACT_ATOMS: atom_id res chain seq x y z
N ILE A 1 1.36 0.02 -6.90
CA ILE A 1 1.10 0.24 -8.35
C ILE A 1 0.74 -1.09 -9.02
N THR A 2 1.65 -2.06 -9.17
CA THR A 2 1.40 -3.33 -9.91
C THR A 2 0.16 -4.09 -9.38
N LEU A 3 -0.06 -4.10 -8.06
CA LEU A 3 -1.24 -4.74 -7.48
C LEU A 3 -2.54 -4.03 -7.90
N ALA A 4 -2.55 -2.70 -7.90
CA ALA A 4 -3.71 -1.93 -8.36
C ALA A 4 -4.01 -2.18 -9.85
N SER A 5 -2.96 -2.18 -10.68
CA SER A 5 -3.08 -2.54 -12.11
C SER A 5 -3.61 -3.96 -12.30
N ALA A 6 -3.17 -4.94 -11.50
CA ALA A 6 -3.67 -6.31 -11.57
C ALA A 6 -5.16 -6.44 -11.21
N PHE A 7 -5.62 -5.70 -10.21
CA PHE A 7 -7.03 -5.65 -9.87
C PHE A 7 -7.86 -5.00 -10.99
N ALA A 8 -7.38 -3.91 -11.57
CA ALA A 8 -8.04 -3.26 -12.70
C ALA A 8 -8.18 -4.20 -13.90
N GLN A 9 -7.11 -4.93 -14.26
CA GLN A 9 -7.16 -5.95 -15.31
C GLN A 9 -8.12 -7.11 -15.01
N ALA A 10 -8.33 -7.40 -13.72
CA ALA A 10 -9.36 -8.37 -13.28
C ALA A 10 -10.78 -7.77 -13.29
N GLY A 11 -10.98 -6.58 -13.86
CA GLY A 11 -12.27 -5.91 -13.98
C GLY A 11 -12.77 -5.28 -12.69
N LYS A 12 -11.88 -4.99 -11.73
CA LYS A 12 -12.23 -4.33 -10.47
C LYS A 12 -12.01 -2.83 -10.57
N ARG A 13 -13.02 -2.04 -10.19
CA ARG A 13 -12.83 -0.60 -9.98
C ARG A 13 -11.86 -0.43 -8.82
N THR A 14 -10.68 0.10 -9.10
CA THR A 14 -9.56 0.10 -8.16
C THR A 14 -9.08 1.52 -7.89
N LEU A 15 -8.89 1.85 -6.61
CA LEU A 15 -8.22 3.05 -6.14
C LEU A 15 -6.88 2.68 -5.51
N LEU A 16 -5.83 3.36 -5.92
CA LEU A 16 -4.53 3.37 -5.26
C LEU A 16 -4.36 4.67 -4.49
N VAL A 17 -4.18 4.59 -3.19
CA VAL A 17 -3.92 5.75 -2.32
C VAL A 17 -2.46 5.75 -1.92
N ASP A 18 -1.74 6.83 -2.22
CA ASP A 18 -0.38 7.04 -1.76
C ASP A 18 -0.42 7.63 -0.33
N GLY A 19 -0.47 6.73 0.64
CA GLY A 19 -0.56 7.05 2.06
C GLY A 19 0.80 7.15 2.76
N ASP A 20 1.92 7.15 2.02
CA ASP A 20 3.23 7.49 2.59
C ASP A 20 3.31 9.00 2.82
N LEU A 21 2.84 9.41 3.99
CA LEU A 21 2.70 10.83 4.34
C LEU A 21 4.05 11.59 4.42
N GLY A 22 5.17 10.88 4.32
CA GLY A 22 6.52 11.47 4.37
C GLY A 22 7.25 11.48 3.03
N LEU A 23 7.12 10.39 2.26
CA LEU A 23 7.92 10.11 1.06
C LEU A 23 7.07 9.61 -0.11
N ALA A 24 5.84 10.12 -0.26
CA ALA A 24 4.96 9.81 -1.37
C ALA A 24 5.69 9.91 -2.72
N ASN A 25 5.49 8.93 -3.61
CA ASN A 25 6.21 8.85 -4.88
C ASN A 25 5.46 8.07 -5.99
N VAL A 26 4.21 7.72 -5.77
CA VAL A 26 3.39 7.00 -6.75
C VAL A 26 3.22 7.80 -8.04
N ASP A 27 3.03 9.11 -7.94
CA ASP A 27 2.94 10.04 -9.06
C ASP A 27 4.22 10.03 -9.92
N VAL A 28 5.38 10.07 -9.26
CA VAL A 28 6.69 10.02 -9.93
C VAL A 28 6.89 8.69 -10.64
N GLN A 29 6.54 7.57 -10.00
CA GLN A 29 6.69 6.24 -10.58
C GLN A 29 5.76 6.01 -11.78
N LEU A 30 4.59 6.64 -11.80
CA LEU A 30 3.62 6.57 -12.89
C LEU A 30 3.84 7.64 -13.97
N GLY A 31 4.71 8.63 -13.72
CA GLY A 31 4.92 9.74 -14.64
C GLY A 31 3.69 10.63 -14.81
N ILE A 32 2.81 10.68 -13.82
CA ILE A 32 1.64 11.55 -13.81
C ILE A 32 1.95 12.89 -13.13
N ALA A 33 1.25 13.94 -13.53
CA ALA A 33 1.32 15.25 -12.90
C ALA A 33 -0.09 15.61 -12.39
N PRO A 34 -0.45 15.16 -11.18
CA PRO A 34 -1.77 15.43 -10.62
C PRO A 34 -1.94 16.92 -10.33
N GLU A 35 -3.15 17.46 -10.58
CA GLU A 35 -3.47 18.87 -10.27
C GLU A 35 -3.59 19.12 -8.78
N THR A 36 -3.99 18.10 -8.03
CA THR A 36 -4.22 18.14 -6.58
C THR A 36 -3.68 16.87 -5.92
N ASP A 37 -3.51 16.89 -4.62
CA ASP A 37 -2.93 15.80 -3.83
C ASP A 37 -3.55 15.73 -2.42
N LEU A 38 -3.19 14.70 -1.66
CA LEU A 38 -3.62 14.54 -0.26
C LEU A 38 -3.27 15.74 0.62
N ALA A 39 -2.19 16.47 0.34
CA ALA A 39 -1.85 17.65 1.12
C ALA A 39 -2.86 18.78 0.88
N ALA A 40 -3.36 18.95 -0.34
CA ALA A 40 -4.40 19.91 -0.65
C ALA A 40 -5.73 19.54 0.05
N VAL A 41 -6.07 18.26 0.11
CA VAL A 41 -7.23 17.76 0.86
C VAL A 41 -7.10 18.04 2.35
N ILE A 42 -5.97 17.73 2.94
CA ILE A 42 -5.70 17.96 4.38
C ILE A 42 -5.74 19.45 4.71
N ALA A 43 -5.25 20.30 3.81
CA ALA A 43 -5.33 21.75 3.96
C ALA A 43 -6.76 22.31 3.78
N GLY A 44 -7.72 21.47 3.37
CA GLY A 44 -9.11 21.85 3.14
C GLY A 44 -9.31 22.70 1.88
N TRP A 45 -8.40 22.61 0.92
CA TRP A 45 -8.49 23.34 -0.35
C TRP A 45 -9.34 22.64 -1.39
N VAL A 46 -9.38 21.30 -1.33
CA VAL A 46 -10.17 20.45 -2.23
C VAL A 46 -10.80 19.30 -1.44
N GLU A 47 -11.90 18.77 -1.96
CA GLU A 47 -12.51 17.55 -1.43
C GLU A 47 -11.71 16.30 -1.86
N LEU A 48 -11.91 15.21 -1.16
CA LEU A 48 -11.14 13.97 -1.38
C LEU A 48 -11.40 13.38 -2.78
N ASP A 49 -12.64 13.44 -3.25
CA ASP A 49 -13.05 12.97 -4.58
C ASP A 49 -12.39 13.80 -5.71
N ASP A 50 -12.21 15.10 -5.49
CA ASP A 50 -11.60 16.01 -6.47
C ASP A 50 -10.09 15.82 -6.60
N ALA A 51 -9.45 15.16 -5.63
CA ALA A 51 -8.02 14.86 -5.66
C ALA A 51 -7.70 13.54 -6.36
N VAL A 52 -8.71 12.78 -6.78
CA VAL A 52 -8.52 11.50 -7.49
C VAL A 52 -8.11 11.77 -8.95
N THR A 53 -7.03 11.12 -9.37
CA THR A 53 -6.45 11.24 -10.71
C THR A 53 -6.56 9.90 -11.45
N PRO A 54 -7.18 9.84 -12.65
CA PRO A 54 -7.28 8.61 -13.43
C PRO A 54 -5.96 8.23 -14.09
N VAL A 55 -5.65 6.91 -14.09
CA VAL A 55 -4.48 6.31 -14.75
C VAL A 55 -4.97 5.26 -15.75
N ASP A 56 -4.42 5.26 -16.98
CA ASP A 56 -4.77 4.32 -18.05
C ASP A 56 -6.29 4.24 -18.33
N GLY A 57 -6.96 5.39 -18.31
CA GLY A 57 -8.42 5.49 -18.51
C GLY A 57 -9.23 5.45 -17.20
N GLY A 58 -8.57 5.39 -16.06
CA GLY A 58 -9.20 5.35 -14.74
C GLY A 58 -9.98 4.08 -14.44
N ALA A 59 -10.52 3.98 -13.22
CA ALA A 59 -11.22 2.80 -12.73
C ALA A 59 -12.47 2.42 -13.56
N ALA A 60 -13.08 3.38 -14.25
CA ALA A 60 -14.22 3.14 -15.15
C ALA A 60 -13.80 2.74 -16.56
N GLY A 61 -12.57 3.05 -16.98
CA GLY A 61 -12.04 2.83 -18.34
C GLY A 61 -11.14 1.61 -18.50
N GLY A 62 -11.02 0.78 -17.47
CA GLY A 62 -10.16 -0.42 -17.48
C GLY A 62 -8.77 -0.21 -16.88
N GLY A 63 -8.43 1.02 -16.50
CA GLY A 63 -7.29 1.37 -15.65
C GLY A 63 -7.66 1.43 -14.17
N PHE A 64 -6.96 2.25 -13.42
CA PHE A 64 -7.24 2.49 -11.99
C PHE A 64 -7.13 3.97 -11.67
N ASP A 65 -7.70 4.35 -10.54
CA ASP A 65 -7.59 5.71 -10.04
C ASP A 65 -6.48 5.80 -8.98
N VAL A 66 -5.87 6.97 -8.87
CA VAL A 66 -4.84 7.27 -7.87
C VAL A 66 -5.27 8.48 -7.06
N LEU A 67 -5.15 8.37 -5.75
CA LEU A 67 -5.16 9.50 -4.84
C LEU A 67 -3.70 9.77 -4.45
N PRO A 68 -3.05 10.78 -5.07
CA PRO A 68 -1.62 10.99 -4.91
C PRO A 68 -1.29 11.60 -3.55
N GLY A 69 -0.21 11.17 -2.96
CA GLY A 69 0.44 11.86 -1.86
C GLY A 69 1.26 13.06 -2.40
N ARG A 70 1.83 13.85 -1.49
CA ARG A 70 2.74 14.94 -1.87
C ARG A 70 4.19 14.54 -1.65
N SER A 71 4.95 14.45 -2.71
CA SER A 71 6.39 14.21 -2.64
C SER A 71 7.12 15.33 -1.88
N GLY A 72 7.95 14.94 -0.92
CA GLY A 72 8.87 15.86 -0.24
C GLY A 72 8.25 16.80 0.82
N SER A 73 6.99 16.62 1.19
CA SER A 73 6.39 17.38 2.29
C SER A 73 6.41 16.57 3.59
N GLY A 74 7.47 16.69 4.37
CA GLY A 74 7.52 16.11 5.72
C GLY A 74 6.39 16.56 6.66
N ALA A 75 5.66 17.62 6.28
CA ALA A 75 4.51 18.13 7.03
C ALA A 75 3.36 17.12 7.21
N LEU A 76 3.21 16.17 6.28
CA LEU A 76 2.16 15.15 6.38
C LEU A 76 2.50 14.05 7.41
N ALA A 77 3.79 13.81 7.65
CA ALA A 77 4.23 12.82 8.65
C ALA A 77 3.91 13.28 10.10
N GLU A 78 3.82 14.58 10.32
CA GLU A 78 3.57 15.20 11.64
C GLU A 78 2.10 15.59 11.86
N LEU A 79 1.18 15.08 11.05
CA LEU A 79 -0.24 15.39 11.19
C LEU A 79 -0.77 15.07 12.59
N PRO A 80 -1.61 15.98 13.17
CA PRO A 80 -2.31 15.71 14.40
C PRO A 80 -3.20 14.46 14.29
N PRO A 81 -3.38 13.70 15.37
CA PRO A 81 -4.19 12.49 15.38
C PRO A 81 -5.62 12.64 14.83
N GLU A 82 -6.23 13.77 15.11
CA GLU A 82 -7.59 14.11 14.66
C GLU A 82 -7.66 14.32 13.14
N GLU A 83 -6.61 14.85 12.53
CA GLU A 83 -6.53 15.04 11.08
C GLU A 83 -6.37 13.70 10.37
N VAL A 84 -5.52 12.81 10.90
CA VAL A 84 -5.37 11.45 10.37
C VAL A 84 -6.67 10.66 10.53
N ALA A 85 -7.39 10.82 11.64
CA ALA A 85 -8.68 10.17 11.83
C ALA A 85 -9.73 10.68 10.84
N ARG A 86 -9.75 11.98 10.56
CA ARG A 86 -10.63 12.60 9.55
C ARG A 86 -10.32 12.08 8.16
N LEU A 87 -9.02 12.02 7.79
CA LEU A 87 -8.58 11.43 6.54
C LEU A 87 -8.99 9.96 6.41
N ALA A 88 -8.77 9.15 7.45
CA ALA A 88 -9.16 7.74 7.45
C ALA A 88 -10.67 7.55 7.27
N ALA A 89 -11.50 8.40 7.89
CA ALA A 89 -12.95 8.39 7.71
C ALA A 89 -13.35 8.77 6.28
N GLY A 90 -12.72 9.80 5.70
CA GLY A 90 -12.94 10.21 4.31
C GLY A 90 -12.54 9.09 3.32
N LEU A 91 -11.37 8.47 3.52
CA LEU A 91 -10.93 7.34 2.71
C LEU A 91 -11.91 6.15 2.81
N SER A 92 -12.45 5.88 3.99
CA SER A 92 -13.46 4.82 4.16
C SER A 92 -14.76 5.13 3.42
N ALA A 93 -15.17 6.40 3.35
CA ALA A 93 -16.33 6.81 2.56
C ALA A 93 -16.06 6.73 1.06
N LEU A 94 -14.90 7.22 0.60
CA LEU A 94 -14.48 7.13 -0.80
C LEU A 94 -14.36 5.67 -1.27
N ALA A 95 -13.91 4.77 -0.40
CA ALA A 95 -13.75 3.35 -0.69
C ALA A 95 -15.06 2.67 -1.12
N LEU A 96 -16.22 3.18 -0.74
CA LEU A 96 -17.52 2.64 -1.14
C LEU A 96 -17.79 2.78 -2.65
N GLN A 97 -17.06 3.63 -3.35
CA GLN A 97 -17.17 3.82 -4.80
C GLN A 97 -16.33 2.79 -5.59
N TYR A 98 -15.48 2.01 -4.93
CA TYR A 98 -14.52 1.08 -5.52
C TYR A 98 -14.75 -0.36 -5.08
N ASP A 99 -14.32 -1.30 -5.90
CA ASP A 99 -14.35 -2.73 -5.56
C ASP A 99 -13.09 -3.14 -4.78
N GLN A 100 -11.98 -2.40 -5.00
CA GLN A 100 -10.70 -2.59 -4.31
C GLN A 100 -10.05 -1.23 -4.03
N VAL A 101 -9.54 -1.08 -2.82
CA VAL A 101 -8.67 0.06 -2.45
C VAL A 101 -7.34 -0.48 -1.98
N VAL A 102 -6.27 0.02 -2.56
CA VAL A 102 -4.89 -0.27 -2.16
C VAL A 102 -4.34 0.99 -1.50
N LEU A 103 -4.16 0.93 -0.19
CA LEU A 103 -3.53 2.01 0.58
C LEU A 103 -2.04 1.69 0.74
N ASP A 104 -1.18 2.42 0.03
CA ASP A 104 0.28 2.30 0.12
C ASP A 104 0.77 3.12 1.31
N LEU A 105 1.32 2.44 2.30
CA LEU A 105 1.81 3.05 3.54
C LEU A 105 3.33 2.99 3.59
N GLY A 106 3.94 4.02 4.12
CA GLY A 106 5.37 4.04 4.42
C GLY A 106 5.77 2.90 5.37
N ALA A 107 7.01 2.44 5.27
CA ALA A 107 7.56 1.46 6.19
C ALA A 107 7.67 2.05 7.60
N GLY A 108 7.29 1.28 8.62
CA GLY A 108 7.42 1.68 10.01
C GLY A 108 6.18 1.43 10.86
N ILE A 109 6.31 1.74 12.14
CA ILE A 109 5.27 1.55 13.16
C ILE A 109 4.82 2.89 13.77
N GLU A 110 5.05 3.98 13.07
CA GLU A 110 4.67 5.32 13.50
C GLU A 110 3.16 5.42 13.70
N ALA A 111 2.76 6.26 14.64
CA ALA A 111 1.37 6.36 15.08
C ALA A 111 0.40 6.67 13.92
N ASN A 112 0.80 7.53 12.98
CA ASN A 112 -0.03 7.91 11.84
C ASN A 112 -0.18 6.78 10.81
N CYS A 113 0.89 6.04 10.52
CA CYS A 113 0.84 4.82 9.71
C CYS A 113 -0.14 3.79 10.32
N MET A 114 -0.02 3.55 11.62
CA MET A 114 -0.91 2.61 12.32
C MET A 114 -2.36 3.07 12.36
N ARG A 115 -2.62 4.39 12.44
CA ARG A 115 -3.99 4.94 12.37
C ARG A 115 -4.62 4.71 10.99
N LEU A 116 -3.87 4.94 9.92
CA LEU A 116 -4.34 4.67 8.55
C LEU A 116 -4.52 3.16 8.32
N ALA A 117 -3.57 2.34 8.75
CA ALA A 117 -3.67 0.88 8.62
C ALA A 117 -4.94 0.31 9.28
N ARG A 118 -5.44 0.93 10.36
CA ARG A 118 -6.68 0.52 11.04
C ARG A 118 -7.94 0.65 10.18
N ALA A 119 -7.92 1.50 9.14
CA ALA A 119 -9.05 1.67 8.23
C ALA A 119 -9.16 0.56 7.18
N ALA A 120 -8.17 -0.33 7.09
CA ALA A 120 -8.15 -1.43 6.13
C ALA A 120 -8.74 -2.72 6.71
N ASP A 121 -9.25 -3.59 5.84
CA ASP A 121 -9.66 -4.95 6.20
C ASP A 121 -8.43 -5.87 6.36
N LYS A 122 -7.42 -5.64 5.51
CA LYS A 122 -6.20 -6.45 5.46
C LYS A 122 -4.95 -5.57 5.41
N ALA A 123 -3.91 -5.99 6.11
CA ALA A 123 -2.59 -5.40 6.04
C ALA A 123 -1.66 -6.38 5.30
N LEU A 124 -1.27 -6.03 4.06
CA LEU A 124 -0.37 -6.84 3.25
C LEU A 124 1.08 -6.49 3.58
N MET A 125 1.74 -7.40 4.30
CA MET A 125 3.18 -7.31 4.60
C MET A 125 4.00 -7.75 3.40
N VAL A 126 4.65 -6.82 2.72
CA VAL A 126 5.56 -7.11 1.62
C VAL A 126 6.95 -7.32 2.18
N ILE A 127 7.46 -8.55 2.12
CA ILE A 127 8.65 -9.00 2.82
C ILE A 127 9.66 -9.57 1.81
N THR A 128 10.93 -9.22 1.97
CA THR A 128 12.05 -9.89 1.27
C THR A 128 12.71 -10.93 2.19
N ASP A 129 13.67 -11.68 1.69
CA ASP A 129 14.47 -12.65 2.48
C ASP A 129 15.55 -11.99 3.36
N GLU A 130 15.62 -10.66 3.35
CA GLU A 130 16.54 -9.90 4.20
C GLU A 130 16.09 -9.95 5.68
N PRO A 131 17.02 -10.22 6.62
CA PRO A 131 16.69 -10.31 8.05
C PRO A 131 16.03 -9.04 8.61
N THR A 132 16.42 -7.87 8.13
CA THR A 132 15.81 -6.57 8.51
C THR A 132 14.36 -6.51 8.08
N SER A 133 14.04 -6.83 6.82
CA SER A 133 12.68 -6.86 6.30
C SER A 133 11.77 -7.80 7.10
N MET A 134 12.28 -8.98 7.47
CA MET A 134 11.54 -9.94 8.28
C MET A 134 11.29 -9.43 9.70
N THR A 135 12.29 -8.78 10.30
CA THR A 135 12.18 -8.20 11.65
C THR A 135 11.18 -7.06 11.69
N ASP A 136 11.22 -6.16 10.71
CA ASP A 136 10.32 -5.01 10.60
C ASP A 136 8.87 -5.47 10.37
N ALA A 137 8.67 -6.45 9.50
CA ALA A 137 7.35 -7.05 9.28
C ALA A 137 6.80 -7.71 10.56
N TYR A 138 7.62 -8.45 11.29
CA TYR A 138 7.21 -9.02 12.58
C TYR A 138 6.82 -7.94 13.59
N ALA A 139 7.63 -6.87 13.70
CA ALA A 139 7.36 -5.76 14.60
C ALA A 139 6.02 -5.08 14.24
N PHE A 140 5.80 -4.82 12.95
CA PHE A 140 4.54 -4.25 12.47
C PHE A 140 3.34 -5.15 12.81
N ILE A 141 3.40 -6.44 12.48
CA ILE A 141 2.33 -7.40 12.78
C ILE A 141 2.01 -7.43 14.28
N LYS A 142 3.05 -7.44 15.14
CA LYS A 142 2.89 -7.43 16.59
C LYS A 142 2.15 -6.18 17.09
N VAL A 143 2.54 -5.01 16.59
CA VAL A 143 1.91 -3.73 16.97
C VAL A 143 0.49 -3.66 16.41
N LEU A 144 0.28 -4.03 15.14
CA LEU A 144 -1.02 -4.03 14.46
C LEU A 144 -2.04 -4.88 15.24
N ARG A 145 -1.65 -6.07 15.67
CA ARG A 145 -2.51 -6.98 16.43
C ARG A 145 -2.99 -6.40 17.77
N GLY A 146 -2.16 -5.60 18.42
CA GLY A 146 -2.53 -4.88 19.64
C GLY A 146 -3.38 -3.64 19.40
N TYR A 147 -3.14 -2.96 18.28
CA TYR A 147 -3.76 -1.67 17.97
C TYR A 147 -5.04 -1.79 17.13
N ALA A 148 -5.07 -2.69 16.16
CA ALA A 148 -6.16 -2.90 15.21
C ALA A 148 -6.45 -4.41 15.04
N PRO A 149 -7.03 -5.08 16.05
CA PRO A 149 -7.20 -6.54 16.05
C PRO A 149 -8.13 -7.06 14.95
N ASN A 150 -8.95 -6.20 14.36
CA ASN A 150 -9.86 -6.54 13.26
C ASN A 150 -9.18 -6.53 11.88
N VAL A 151 -7.97 -5.98 11.77
CA VAL A 151 -7.20 -5.95 10.52
C VAL A 151 -6.43 -7.26 10.38
N GLU A 152 -6.69 -7.99 9.30
CA GLU A 152 -6.03 -9.26 9.03
C GLU A 152 -4.62 -9.04 8.46
N PRO A 153 -3.54 -9.45 9.14
CA PRO A 153 -2.20 -9.42 8.57
C PRO A 153 -2.03 -10.58 7.58
N VAL A 154 -1.60 -10.25 6.36
CA VAL A 154 -1.35 -11.19 5.25
C VAL A 154 0.07 -10.99 4.73
N ILE A 155 0.77 -12.05 4.35
CA ILE A 155 2.17 -11.99 3.92
C ILE A 155 2.29 -12.15 2.41
N CYS A 156 3.05 -11.27 1.77
CA CYS A 156 3.54 -11.40 0.41
C CYS A 156 5.07 -11.45 0.45
N ILE A 157 5.67 -12.53 -0.01
CA ILE A 157 7.13 -12.59 -0.19
C ILE A 157 7.46 -11.99 -1.54
N ASN A 158 8.28 -10.95 -1.54
CA ASN A 158 8.67 -10.22 -2.74
C ASN A 158 10.14 -10.47 -3.11
N GLN A 159 10.47 -10.31 -4.38
CA GLN A 159 11.82 -10.47 -4.93
C GLN A 159 12.46 -11.83 -4.63
N ALA A 160 11.67 -12.88 -4.53
CA ALA A 160 12.21 -14.23 -4.29
C ALA A 160 13.01 -14.72 -5.49
N ASP A 161 14.22 -15.28 -5.26
CA ASP A 161 15.03 -15.86 -6.32
C ASP A 161 14.44 -17.19 -6.84
N THR A 162 13.79 -17.96 -5.95
CA THR A 162 13.05 -19.17 -6.29
C THR A 162 11.81 -19.30 -5.43
N ARG A 163 10.77 -20.03 -5.92
CA ARG A 163 9.59 -20.33 -5.09
C ARG A 163 9.96 -21.01 -3.79
N ALA A 164 10.92 -21.94 -3.82
CA ALA A 164 11.38 -22.65 -2.64
C ALA A 164 12.07 -21.71 -1.63
N ALA A 165 12.84 -20.71 -2.10
CA ALA A 165 13.41 -19.69 -1.24
C ALA A 165 12.31 -18.83 -0.61
N GLY A 166 11.37 -18.33 -1.40
CA GLY A 166 10.23 -17.55 -0.88
C GLY A 166 9.39 -18.34 0.12
N GLN A 167 9.17 -19.63 -0.11
CA GLN A 167 8.46 -20.49 0.84
C GLN A 167 9.22 -20.62 2.18
N ARG A 168 10.56 -20.75 2.15
CA ARG A 168 11.35 -20.79 3.39
C ARG A 168 11.27 -19.47 4.16
N THR A 169 11.31 -18.34 3.48
CA THR A 169 11.16 -17.01 4.10
C THR A 169 9.78 -16.88 4.77
N TYR A 170 8.71 -17.27 4.06
CA TYR A 170 7.37 -17.28 4.66
C TYR A 170 7.29 -18.19 5.89
N GLU A 171 7.84 -19.42 5.82
CA GLU A 171 7.82 -20.36 6.94
C GLU A 171 8.57 -19.82 8.16
N ALA A 172 9.65 -19.06 7.97
CA ALA A 172 10.40 -18.45 9.05
C ALA A 172 9.57 -17.40 9.79
N ILE A 173 8.97 -16.45 9.07
CA ILE A 173 8.14 -15.39 9.68
C ILE A 173 6.85 -15.97 10.28
N ALA A 174 6.20 -16.92 9.60
CA ALA A 174 4.98 -17.55 10.06
C ALA A 174 5.19 -18.34 11.36
N ARG A 175 6.34 -19.04 11.50
CA ARG A 175 6.72 -19.71 12.75
C ARG A 175 6.98 -18.72 13.87
N ALA A 176 7.65 -17.60 13.60
CA ALA A 176 7.86 -16.56 14.60
C ALA A 176 6.53 -16.01 15.10
N CYS A 177 5.60 -15.67 14.20
CA CYS A 177 4.25 -15.23 14.57
C CYS A 177 3.50 -16.29 15.37
N GLN A 178 3.54 -17.56 14.93
CA GLN A 178 2.87 -18.65 15.66
C GLN A 178 3.44 -18.83 17.07
N THR A 179 4.76 -18.77 17.21
CA THR A 179 5.43 -19.00 18.52
C THR A 179 5.19 -17.85 19.50
N PHE A 180 5.28 -16.61 19.04
CA PHE A 180 5.30 -15.44 19.94
C PHE A 180 4.00 -14.66 19.96
N LEU A 181 3.15 -14.77 18.90
CA LEU A 181 1.88 -14.03 18.79
C LEU A 181 0.66 -14.98 18.81
N GLY A 182 0.87 -16.29 18.80
CA GLY A 182 -0.18 -17.30 18.91
C GLY A 182 -1.02 -17.49 17.64
N PHE A 183 -0.59 -16.96 16.47
CA PHE A 183 -1.31 -17.13 15.20
C PHE A 183 -0.34 -17.24 14.03
N ARG A 184 -0.84 -17.77 12.92
CA ARG A 184 -0.09 -17.92 11.66
C ARG A 184 -0.72 -17.03 10.59
N PRO A 185 -0.06 -15.95 10.14
CA PRO A 185 -0.59 -15.10 9.07
C PRO A 185 -0.66 -15.87 7.75
N HIS A 186 -1.67 -15.56 6.91
CA HIS A 186 -1.82 -16.18 5.60
C HIS A 186 -0.76 -15.72 4.61
N LEU A 187 -0.34 -16.63 3.70
CA LEU A 187 0.49 -16.29 2.56
C LEU A 187 -0.40 -15.84 1.40
N ALA A 188 -0.31 -14.56 1.01
CA ALA A 188 -0.97 -14.05 -0.19
C ALA A 188 -0.30 -14.57 -1.46
N GLY A 189 1.03 -14.64 -1.47
CA GLY A 189 1.78 -15.12 -2.61
C GLY A 189 3.29 -14.92 -2.50
N ILE A 190 3.99 -15.45 -3.50
CA ILE A 190 5.43 -15.30 -3.67
C ILE A 190 5.67 -14.66 -5.03
N VAL A 191 6.20 -13.44 -5.02
CA VAL A 191 6.56 -12.68 -6.21
C VAL A 191 8.04 -12.89 -6.48
N MET A 192 8.34 -13.40 -7.68
CA MET A 192 9.71 -13.64 -8.09
C MET A 192 10.42 -12.34 -8.44
N ARG A 193 11.74 -12.31 -8.28
CA ARG A 193 12.57 -11.22 -8.77
C ARG A 193 12.46 -11.14 -10.30
N ASP A 194 12.06 -9.98 -10.83
CA ASP A 194 11.93 -9.72 -12.25
C ASP A 194 12.65 -8.41 -12.61
N PRO A 195 13.64 -8.45 -13.52
CA PRO A 195 14.33 -7.25 -13.99
C PRO A 195 13.41 -6.25 -14.69
N LYS A 196 12.33 -6.70 -15.33
CA LYS A 196 11.33 -5.86 -15.99
C LYS A 196 10.72 -4.81 -15.03
N VAL A 197 10.67 -5.09 -13.73
CA VAL A 197 10.18 -4.12 -12.72
C VAL A 197 10.99 -2.83 -12.75
N ARG A 198 12.33 -2.95 -12.80
CA ARG A 198 13.21 -1.76 -12.86
C ARG A 198 13.04 -0.98 -14.16
N ASP A 199 12.84 -1.69 -15.26
CA ASP A 199 12.63 -1.07 -16.57
C ASP A 199 11.26 -0.36 -16.62
N ALA A 200 10.20 -0.95 -16.10
CA ALA A 200 8.90 -0.34 -15.96
C ALA A 200 8.96 0.96 -15.15
N ILE A 201 9.62 0.95 -13.99
CA ILE A 201 9.81 2.15 -13.14
C ILE A 201 10.57 3.24 -13.91
N ARG A 202 11.67 2.90 -14.61
CA ARG A 202 12.45 3.87 -15.41
C ARG A 202 11.65 4.47 -16.57
N CYS A 203 10.76 3.68 -17.16
CA CYS A 203 9.88 4.11 -18.23
C CYS A 203 8.60 4.79 -17.74
N GLN A 204 8.42 4.90 -16.40
CA GLN A 204 7.21 5.45 -15.78
C GLN A 204 5.93 4.78 -16.29
N LYS A 205 5.92 3.46 -16.37
CA LYS A 205 4.82 2.63 -16.84
C LYS A 205 4.45 1.56 -15.83
N THR A 206 3.21 1.13 -15.87
CA THR A 206 2.79 -0.04 -15.10
C THR A 206 3.43 -1.31 -15.67
N LEU A 207 3.92 -2.21 -14.82
CA LEU A 207 4.60 -3.45 -15.25
C LEU A 207 3.70 -4.30 -16.17
N ILE A 208 2.41 -4.33 -15.89
CA ILE A 208 1.44 -5.19 -16.56
C ILE A 208 1.01 -4.62 -17.93
N SER A 209 1.19 -3.33 -18.17
CA SER A 209 0.89 -2.68 -19.47
C SER A 209 2.03 -2.81 -20.50
N THR A 210 3.13 -3.45 -20.16
CA THR A 210 4.34 -3.55 -21.01
C THR A 210 4.46 -4.87 -21.77
N ASP A 211 3.44 -5.71 -21.79
CA ASP A 211 3.40 -6.93 -22.62
C ASP A 211 2.73 -6.69 -23.97
#